data_8378f63c821618fe124a8d64547e2f17
#
_entry.id   8378f63c821618fe124a8d64547e2f17
#
_cell.length_a   1.000
_cell.length_b   1.000
_cell.length_c   1.000
_cell.angle_alpha   90.00
_cell.angle_beta   90.00
_cell.angle_gamma   90.00
#
_symmetry.space_group_name_H-M   'P 1'
#
loop_
_entity.id
_entity.type
_entity.pdbx_description
1 polymer ?
#
loop_
_entity_poly.entity_id
_entity_poly.type
_entity_poly.pdbx_seq_one_letter_code
_entity_poly.pdbx_strand_id
1 'polypeptide(L)'
;MENVNFHDGEVVSIKLDYVQKLAILFVVLEGSKKIKMECQEIYAFMMSCLEPWGKGSYIFSLSEKSKKDKMKMDILFNSGDHIVIGCKNIAVSSVNDFS
;
A
#
# COMPACT_ATOMS: atom_id res chain seq x y z
N MET A 1 -3.67 -6.27 9.49
CA MET A 1 -4.52 -5.36 8.67
C MET A 1 -6.03 -5.58 8.84
N GLU A 2 -6.41 -6.41 9.78
CA GLU A 2 -7.77 -6.93 9.83
C GLU A 2 -8.86 -5.89 10.07
N ASN A 3 -8.61 -4.89 10.88
CA ASN A 3 -9.64 -3.93 11.28
C ASN A 3 -9.53 -2.59 10.56
N VAL A 4 -8.81 -2.55 9.45
CA VAL A 4 -8.59 -1.32 8.72
C VAL A 4 -9.33 -1.39 7.38
N ASN A 5 -10.18 -0.40 7.13
CA ASN A 5 -10.87 -0.27 5.87
C ASN A 5 -10.08 0.69 4.99
N PHE A 6 -9.48 0.16 3.92
CA PHE A 6 -8.67 0.95 3.01
C PHE A 6 -9.44 1.51 1.82
N HIS A 7 -10.70 1.10 1.65
CA HIS A 7 -11.51 1.63 0.54
C HIS A 7 -11.63 3.14 0.67
N ASP A 8 -11.41 3.85 -0.42
CA ASP A 8 -11.39 5.31 -0.48
C ASP A 8 -10.27 5.98 0.32
N GLY A 9 -9.34 5.21 0.85
CA GLY A 9 -8.12 5.77 1.40
C GLY A 9 -7.26 6.35 0.30
N GLU A 10 -6.52 7.41 0.61
CA GLU A 10 -5.63 8.04 -0.36
C GLU A 10 -4.18 7.66 -0.07
N VAL A 11 -3.49 7.11 -1.06
CA VAL A 11 -2.06 6.84 -0.95
C VAL A 11 -1.33 8.14 -1.24
N VAL A 12 -0.72 8.71 -0.21
CA VAL A 12 -0.05 10.01 -0.30
C VAL A 12 1.39 9.86 -0.80
N SER A 13 2.08 8.85 -0.35
CA SER A 13 3.46 8.62 -0.80
C SER A 13 3.86 7.17 -0.64
N ILE A 14 4.84 6.78 -1.44
CA ILE A 14 5.45 5.46 -1.39
C ILE A 14 6.96 5.67 -1.39
N LYS A 15 7.64 5.06 -0.43
CA LYS A 15 9.09 5.08 -0.34
C LYS A 15 9.60 3.66 -0.48
N LEU A 16 10.52 3.45 -1.41
CA LEU A 16 11.10 2.14 -1.66
C LEU A 16 12.59 2.19 -1.40
N ASP A 17 13.05 1.35 -0.48
CA ASP A 17 14.48 1.21 -0.20
C ASP A 17 14.96 -0.13 -0.77
N TYR A 18 15.68 -0.06 -1.85
CA TYR A 18 16.13 -1.26 -2.54
C TYR A 18 17.15 -2.06 -1.71
N VAL A 19 18.03 -1.36 -1.03
CA VAL A 19 19.09 -2.02 -0.26
C VAL A 19 18.53 -2.78 0.93
N GLN A 20 17.60 -2.15 1.65
CA GLN A 20 16.98 -2.77 2.83
C GLN A 20 15.78 -3.64 2.48
N LYS A 21 15.36 -3.66 1.22
CA LYS A 21 14.19 -4.40 0.76
C LYS A 21 12.95 -4.03 1.56
N LEU A 22 12.70 -2.72 1.62
CA LEU A 22 11.65 -2.13 2.44
C LEU A 22 10.81 -1.18 1.60
N ALA A 23 9.49 -1.25 1.74
CA ALA A 23 8.59 -0.28 1.14
C ALA A 23 7.70 0.30 2.23
N ILE A 24 7.54 1.62 2.21
CA ILE A 24 6.70 2.32 3.16
C ILE A 24 5.65 3.11 2.39
N LEU A 25 4.39 2.84 2.70
CA LEU A 25 3.26 3.55 2.10
C LEU A 25 2.60 4.41 3.18
N PHE A 26 2.37 5.66 2.85
CA PHE A 26 1.62 6.56 3.73
C PHE A 26 0.23 6.75 3.14
N VAL A 27 -0.78 6.46 3.93
CA VAL A 27 -2.18 6.45 3.50
C VAL A 27 -3.01 7.29 4.44
N VAL A 28 -3.90 8.11 3.87
CA VAL A 28 -4.89 8.86 4.65
C VAL A 28 -6.24 8.18 4.44
N LEU A 29 -6.82 7.71 5.52
CA LEU A 29 -8.13 7.07 5.51
C LEU A 29 -9.23 8.10 5.76
N GLU A 30 -10.47 7.66 5.61
CA GLU A 30 -11.63 8.48 5.91
C GLU A 30 -11.52 9.03 7.34
N GLY A 31 -11.91 10.30 7.51
CA GLY A 31 -11.77 10.96 8.80
C GLY A 31 -10.37 11.50 9.07
N SER A 32 -9.54 11.58 8.03
CA SER A 32 -8.16 12.09 8.11
C SER A 32 -7.24 11.24 8.99
N LYS A 33 -7.56 9.97 9.15
CA LYS A 33 -6.70 9.06 9.90
C LYS A 33 -5.48 8.71 9.05
N LYS A 34 -4.30 8.99 9.57
CA LYS A 34 -3.04 8.75 8.87
C LYS A 34 -2.45 7.40 9.28
N ILE A 35 -2.08 6.62 8.27
CA ILE A 35 -1.56 5.27 8.48
C ILE A 35 -0.26 5.10 7.72
N LYS A 36 0.67 4.41 8.35
CA LYS A 36 1.93 3.99 7.74
C LYS A 36 1.88 2.47 7.56
N MET A 37 2.07 2.03 6.33
CA MET A 37 2.19 0.60 6.03
C MET A 37 3.64 0.31 5.66
N GLU A 38 4.26 -0.59 6.40
CA GLU A 38 5.65 -0.95 6.18
C GLU A 38 5.72 -2.39 5.70
N CYS A 39 6.17 -2.60 4.46
CA CYS A 39 6.34 -3.91 3.87
C CYS A 39 7.81 -4.30 3.99
N GLN A 40 8.10 -5.35 4.72
CA GLN A 40 9.46 -5.76 5.07
C GLN A 40 9.89 -6.98 4.27
N GLU A 41 11.18 -7.05 3.97
CA GLU A 41 11.78 -8.14 3.20
C GLU A 41 11.05 -8.36 1.88
N ILE A 42 10.98 -7.27 1.10
CA ILE A 42 10.31 -7.28 -0.20
C ILE A 42 11.06 -8.19 -1.17
N TYR A 43 10.33 -9.03 -1.88
CA TYR A 43 10.89 -9.82 -2.98
C TYR A 43 10.31 -9.44 -4.34
N ALA A 44 9.23 -8.66 -4.35
CA ALA A 44 8.60 -8.21 -5.59
C ALA A 44 7.88 -6.89 -5.36
N PHE A 45 8.00 -5.99 -6.31
CA PHE A 45 7.30 -4.71 -6.29
C PHE A 45 6.95 -4.35 -7.72
N MET A 46 5.67 -4.10 -7.99
CA MET A 46 5.22 -3.69 -9.31
C MET A 46 4.17 -2.60 -9.15
N MET A 47 4.31 -1.54 -9.94
CA MET A 47 3.38 -0.43 -9.91
C MET A 47 3.10 0.01 -11.34
N SER A 48 1.83 0.16 -11.68
CA SER A 48 1.45 0.76 -12.95
C SER A 48 1.12 2.24 -12.70
N CYS A 49 1.44 3.08 -13.68
CA CYS A 49 1.18 4.51 -13.62
C CYS A 49 0.57 4.98 -14.93
N LEU A 50 -0.31 4.19 -15.49
CA LEU A 50 -0.92 4.46 -16.79
C LEU A 50 -2.20 5.28 -16.69
N GLU A 51 -2.80 5.31 -15.52
CA GLU A 51 -4.03 6.02 -15.25
C GLU A 51 -5.11 5.76 -16.31
N PRO A 52 -5.42 4.48 -16.60
CA PRO A 52 -6.28 4.13 -17.73
C PRO A 52 -7.69 4.72 -17.65
N TRP A 53 -8.16 5.04 -16.45
CA TRP A 53 -9.51 5.61 -16.25
C TRP A 53 -9.46 7.03 -15.70
N GLY A 54 -8.33 7.70 -15.78
CA GLY A 54 -8.14 9.05 -15.28
C GLY A 54 -7.31 9.08 -14.02
N LYS A 55 -6.99 10.29 -13.57
CA LYS A 55 -6.15 10.47 -12.39
C LYS A 55 -6.88 10.04 -11.12
N GLY A 56 -6.15 9.40 -10.22
CA GLY A 56 -6.71 9.05 -8.94
C GLY A 56 -5.69 8.32 -8.08
N SER A 57 -5.61 8.71 -6.83
CA SER A 57 -4.76 8.07 -5.84
C SER A 57 -5.59 7.39 -4.75
N TYR A 58 -6.90 7.32 -4.94
CA TYR A 58 -7.79 6.71 -3.97
C TYR A 58 -7.87 5.20 -4.20
N ILE A 59 -7.83 4.45 -3.13
CA ILE A 59 -7.87 3.00 -3.19
C ILE A 59 -9.28 2.53 -3.50
N PHE A 60 -9.44 1.78 -4.59
CA PHE A 60 -10.69 1.12 -4.91
C PHE A 60 -10.81 -0.18 -4.11
N SER A 61 -9.75 -0.97 -4.09
CA SER A 61 -9.73 -2.21 -3.32
C SER A 61 -8.30 -2.55 -2.91
N LEU A 62 -8.18 -3.23 -1.79
CA LEU A 62 -6.91 -3.74 -1.31
C LEU A 62 -7.13 -5.19 -0.91
N SER A 63 -6.36 -6.09 -1.49
CA SER A 63 -6.41 -7.49 -1.14
C SER A 63 -5.06 -7.98 -0.66
N GLU A 64 -5.07 -8.96 0.22
CA GLU A 64 -3.88 -9.51 0.80
C GLU A 64 -3.97 -11.03 0.78
N LYS A 65 -2.90 -11.67 0.33
CA LYS A 65 -2.80 -13.12 0.31
C LYS A 65 -1.55 -13.55 1.06
N SER A 66 -1.69 -14.59 1.86
CA SER A 66 -0.57 -15.12 2.63
C SER A 66 -0.40 -16.59 2.30
N LYS A 67 0.83 -17.00 2.03
CA LYS A 67 1.16 -18.39 1.77
C LYS A 67 2.54 -18.70 2.35
N LYS A 68 2.60 -19.59 3.35
CA LYS A 68 3.83 -19.90 4.08
C LYS A 68 4.42 -18.62 4.65
N ASP A 69 5.65 -18.28 4.29
CA ASP A 69 6.34 -17.09 4.78
C ASP A 69 6.23 -15.90 3.83
N LYS A 70 5.37 -16.00 2.83
CA LYS A 70 5.25 -14.96 1.80
C LYS A 70 3.88 -14.34 1.84
N MET A 71 3.86 -13.02 1.73
CA MET A 71 2.62 -12.25 1.64
C MET A 71 2.62 -11.48 0.32
N LYS A 72 1.45 -11.31 -0.24
CA LYS A 72 1.28 -10.52 -1.45
C LYS A 72 0.13 -9.55 -1.23
N MET A 73 0.40 -8.27 -1.42
CA MET A 73 -0.59 -7.23 -1.31
C MET A 73 -0.84 -6.62 -2.69
N ASP A 74 -2.10 -6.50 -3.05
CA ASP A 74 -2.52 -5.91 -4.32
C ASP A 74 -3.45 -4.75 -4.02
N ILE A 75 -3.08 -3.55 -4.45
CA ILE A 75 -3.87 -2.35 -4.26
C ILE A 75 -4.33 -1.86 -5.62
N LEU A 76 -5.63 -1.79 -5.81
CA LEU A 76 -6.23 -1.25 -7.03
C LEU A 76 -6.76 0.15 -6.74
N PHE A 77 -6.36 1.11 -7.57
CA PHE A 77 -6.79 2.49 -7.44
C PHE A 77 -8.00 2.81 -8.32
N ASN A 78 -8.68 3.91 -8.01
CA ASN A 78 -9.79 4.38 -8.82
C ASN A 78 -9.39 4.71 -10.25
N SER A 79 -8.13 5.05 -10.47
CA SER A 79 -7.61 5.31 -11.82
C SER A 79 -7.49 4.04 -12.66
N GLY A 80 -7.58 2.87 -12.04
CA GLY A 80 -7.31 1.60 -12.71
C GLY A 80 -5.87 1.13 -12.58
N ASP A 81 -4.99 1.97 -12.09
CA ASP A 81 -3.62 1.55 -11.80
C ASP A 81 -3.60 0.68 -10.55
N HIS A 82 -2.54 -0.10 -10.41
CA HIS A 82 -2.42 -0.92 -9.23
C HIS A 82 -0.97 -1.10 -8.80
N ILE A 83 -0.81 -1.46 -7.54
CA ILE A 83 0.48 -1.76 -6.93
C ILE A 83 0.42 -3.18 -6.40
N VAL A 84 1.42 -3.97 -6.72
CA VAL A 84 1.57 -5.32 -6.19
C VAL A 84 2.88 -5.39 -5.43
N ILE A 85 2.81 -5.78 -4.16
CA ILE A 85 3.99 -5.90 -3.32
C ILE A 85 4.04 -7.32 -2.75
N GLY A 86 5.14 -8.02 -3.04
CA GLY A 86 5.42 -9.30 -2.41
C GLY A 86 6.46 -9.07 -1.31
N CYS A 87 6.18 -9.52 -0.10
CA CYS A 87 7.05 -9.32 1.06
C CYS A 87 6.84 -10.43 2.09
N LYS A 88 7.64 -10.42 3.14
CA LYS A 88 7.46 -11.39 4.23
C LYS A 88 6.60 -10.86 5.35
N ASN A 89 6.66 -9.57 5.60
CA ASN A 89 5.89 -8.96 6.70
C ASN A 89 5.29 -7.63 6.28
N ILE A 90 4.10 -7.34 6.78
CA ILE A 90 3.44 -6.06 6.62
C ILE A 90 3.07 -5.56 8.00
N ALA A 91 3.58 -4.38 8.35
CA ALA A 91 3.24 -3.73 9.62
C ALA A 91 2.43 -2.47 9.33
N VAL A 92 1.31 -2.33 10.01
CA VAL A 92 0.42 -1.18 9.87
C VAL A 92 0.39 -0.43 11.20
N SER A 93 0.63 0.86 11.16
CA SER A 93 0.61 1.69 12.36
C SER A 93 -0.06 3.02 12.09
N SER A 94 -0.67 3.58 13.12
CA SER A 94 -1.22 4.93 13.04
C SER A 94 -0.10 5.93 13.29
N VAL A 95 -0.11 7.04 12.54
CA VAL A 95 0.88 8.09 12.72
C VAL A 95 0.18 9.43 12.88
N ASN A 96 0.80 10.34 13.63
CA ASN A 96 0.21 11.66 13.83
C ASN A 96 0.52 12.60 12.68
N ASP A 97 1.61 12.36 11.98
CA ASP A 97 2.03 13.23 10.89
C ASP A 97 2.91 12.43 9.94
N PHE A 98 2.95 12.89 8.69
CA PHE A 98 3.84 12.30 7.69
C PHE A 98 5.09 13.17 7.59
N SER A 99 6.21 12.57 7.83
CA SER A 99 7.49 13.27 7.77
C SER A 99 8.31 12.83 6.55
#